data_ca4a10c6eada8f4dc338fc7a6274a27c
#
_entry.id   ca4a10c6eada8f4dc338fc7a6274a27c
#
_cell.length_a   1.000
_cell.length_b   1.000
_cell.length_c   1.000
_cell.angle_alpha   90.00
_cell.angle_beta   90.00
_cell.angle_gamma   90.00
#
_symmetry.space_group_name_H-M   'P 1'
#
loop_
_entity.id
_entity.type
_entity.pdbx_description
1 polymer ?
#
loop_
_entity_poly.entity_id
_entity_poly.type
_entity_poly.pdbx_seq_one_letter_code
_entity_poly.pdbx_strand_id
1 'polypeptide(L)'
;MKRRTALLLACAMACTMITGCGKKEEAPQQATEQAAAVEADTDADVIADRTRNLLTGLPATEEEASKRPVGIMIENTQSAMPSYGITRADVIYEFPVEGGITRFLALYSDYSGMDRIGSIRSSREYFAYTAIAYDAIYVHCGGSIETYNNILDLGLVDNCDARIKSGFTYRSSDRKSPHNLSTSSEDIDSIIEKLGYATEHDASYAGALNFNKDNDNEVTLDDGEDAAVVVAYQAHPKPWFVYNEEDGLYYRYQFGEPQVDGIDGSQVA
;
A
#
# COMPACT_ATOMS: atom_id res chain seq x y z
N MET A 1 -0.60 -13.39 -62.32
CA MET A 1 -0.28 -12.24 -63.24
C MET A 1 -0.82 -10.96 -62.62
N LYS A 2 -0.03 -10.05 -62.38
CA LYS A 2 0.02 -8.57 -62.41
C LYS A 2 0.71 -8.01 -61.17
N ARG A 3 1.98 -7.68 -61.40
CA ARG A 3 2.84 -6.80 -60.59
C ARG A 3 2.26 -5.38 -60.63
N ARG A 4 2.34 -4.64 -59.49
CA ARG A 4 2.36 -3.17 -59.47
C ARG A 4 3.37 -2.67 -58.47
N THR A 5 4.34 -2.13 -59.01
CA THR A 5 5.47 -1.25 -58.81
C THR A 5 5.36 -0.22 -57.71
N ALA A 6 6.48 -0.10 -56.98
CA ALA A 6 6.80 0.97 -56.03
C ALA A 6 6.88 2.35 -56.69
N LEU A 7 6.54 3.40 -55.95
CA LEU A 7 6.92 4.78 -56.26
C LEU A 7 7.47 5.45 -55.01
N LEU A 8 8.78 5.64 -55.00
CA LEU A 8 9.52 6.48 -54.07
C LEU A 8 9.34 7.94 -54.52
N LEU A 9 8.90 8.81 -53.62
CA LEU A 9 8.92 10.26 -53.82
C LEU A 9 9.86 10.88 -52.79
N ALA A 10 11.03 11.29 -53.23
CA ALA A 10 12.00 12.12 -52.52
C ALA A 10 11.54 13.59 -52.66
N CYS A 11 11.35 14.27 -51.56
CA CYS A 11 11.19 15.73 -51.55
C CYS A 11 12.37 16.39 -50.86
N ALA A 12 13.25 16.94 -51.66
CA ALA A 12 14.31 17.87 -51.24
C ALA A 12 13.67 19.23 -51.01
N MET A 13 13.84 19.86 -49.86
CA MET A 13 13.55 21.29 -49.65
C MET A 13 14.84 22.00 -49.22
N ALA A 14 15.06 23.07 -49.99
CA ALA A 14 16.21 23.91 -49.94
C ALA A 14 16.26 24.82 -48.72
N CYS A 15 17.48 25.02 -48.19
CA CYS A 15 17.81 26.10 -47.25
C CYS A 15 17.67 27.47 -47.86
N THR A 16 16.91 28.34 -47.19
CA THR A 16 17.10 29.81 -47.36
C THR A 16 17.63 30.37 -46.05
N MET A 17 18.85 30.86 -46.10
CA MET A 17 19.47 31.63 -45.01
C MET A 17 18.85 33.02 -45.00
N ILE A 18 18.35 33.41 -43.83
CA ILE A 18 18.07 34.83 -43.51
C ILE A 18 18.95 35.22 -42.35
N THR A 19 19.94 36.05 -42.62
CA THR A 19 20.76 36.76 -41.62
C THR A 19 19.93 37.83 -40.94
N GLY A 20 19.67 37.65 -39.65
CA GLY A 20 19.11 38.69 -38.78
C GLY A 20 19.97 38.82 -37.53
N CYS A 21 20.63 39.97 -37.39
CA CYS A 21 21.42 40.39 -36.27
C CYS A 21 20.50 40.68 -35.07
N GLY A 22 20.65 39.95 -33.94
CA GLY A 22 19.89 40.20 -32.72
C GLY A 22 20.51 39.48 -31.54
N LYS A 23 20.88 40.22 -30.54
CA LYS A 23 21.48 39.95 -29.23
C LYS A 23 21.43 38.51 -28.74
N LYS A 24 22.62 38.01 -28.39
CA LYS A 24 22.80 36.78 -27.58
C LYS A 24 22.12 36.97 -26.21
N GLU A 25 21.01 36.30 -25.99
CA GLU A 25 20.60 35.88 -24.68
C GLU A 25 21.26 34.50 -24.43
N GLU A 26 22.06 34.45 -23.38
CA GLU A 26 22.64 33.17 -22.92
C GLU A 26 21.50 32.28 -22.46
N ALA A 27 21.39 31.14 -23.10
CA ALA A 27 20.54 30.06 -22.61
C ALA A 27 21.05 29.59 -21.24
N PRO A 28 20.17 29.31 -20.27
CA PRO A 28 20.62 28.74 -19.00
C PRO A 28 21.29 27.41 -19.26
N GLN A 29 22.53 27.28 -18.79
CA GLN A 29 23.24 26.01 -18.72
C GLN A 29 22.37 25.05 -17.95
N GLN A 30 21.90 24.00 -18.60
CA GLN A 30 21.43 22.82 -17.90
C GLN A 30 22.58 22.34 -17.00
N ALA A 31 22.39 22.53 -15.69
CA ALA A 31 23.15 21.82 -14.72
C ALA A 31 22.93 20.32 -14.99
N THR A 32 23.90 19.67 -15.52
CA THR A 32 24.03 18.20 -15.43
C THR A 32 24.22 17.93 -13.94
N GLU A 33 23.10 17.72 -13.27
CA GLU A 33 23.06 17.09 -11.98
C GLU A 33 23.65 15.70 -12.20
N GLN A 34 24.91 15.54 -11.88
CA GLN A 34 25.49 14.23 -11.63
C GLN A 34 24.64 13.64 -10.52
N ALA A 35 23.69 12.78 -10.88
CA ALA A 35 23.16 11.81 -9.96
C ALA A 35 24.38 11.10 -9.41
N ALA A 36 24.76 11.43 -8.19
CA ALA A 36 25.66 10.60 -7.42
C ALA A 36 25.00 9.23 -7.44
N ALA A 37 25.61 8.30 -8.15
CA ALA A 37 25.29 6.91 -8.02
C ALA A 37 25.50 6.63 -6.52
N VAL A 38 24.42 6.49 -5.80
CA VAL A 38 24.42 5.77 -4.53
C VAL A 38 24.87 4.40 -4.98
N GLU A 39 26.13 4.09 -4.74
CA GLU A 39 26.62 2.72 -4.82
C GLU A 39 25.68 1.97 -3.86
N ALA A 40 24.72 1.26 -4.42
CA ALA A 40 23.97 0.28 -3.69
C ALA A 40 25.04 -0.69 -3.19
N ASP A 41 25.26 -0.65 -1.89
CA ASP A 41 26.08 -1.64 -1.20
C ASP A 41 25.39 -2.99 -1.45
N THR A 42 25.84 -3.66 -2.51
CA THR A 42 25.37 -4.99 -2.87
C THR A 42 26.10 -6.01 -2.01
N ASP A 43 26.01 -5.83 -0.69
CA ASP A 43 26.26 -6.93 0.21
C ASP A 43 25.12 -7.94 0.04
N ALA A 44 25.45 -8.97 -0.75
CA ALA A 44 24.55 -10.07 -1.11
C ALA A 44 24.15 -10.98 0.08
N ASP A 45 24.25 -10.48 1.31
CA ASP A 45 23.97 -11.18 2.55
C ASP A 45 23.11 -10.36 3.53
N VAL A 46 22.16 -9.54 3.06
CA VAL A 46 21.14 -9.02 3.95
C VAL A 46 20.12 -10.14 4.20
N ILE A 47 20.52 -11.07 5.04
CA ILE A 47 19.58 -12.04 5.64
C ILE A 47 18.66 -11.19 6.52
N ALA A 48 17.35 -11.29 6.28
CA ALA A 48 16.35 -10.61 7.09
C ALA A 48 16.62 -10.92 8.59
N ASP A 49 16.62 -9.90 9.43
CA ASP A 49 16.72 -10.08 10.88
C ASP A 49 15.45 -10.76 11.40
N ARG A 50 15.49 -12.10 11.45
CA ARG A 50 14.38 -12.95 11.89
C ARG A 50 14.15 -12.90 13.41
N THR A 51 14.80 -11.99 14.11
CA THR A 51 14.52 -11.70 15.54
C THR A 51 13.53 -10.55 15.71
N ARG A 52 12.99 -10.01 14.60
CA ARG A 52 12.07 -8.88 14.58
C ARG A 52 10.89 -9.14 13.65
N ASN A 53 9.75 -8.62 14.03
CA ASN A 53 8.60 -8.49 13.14
C ASN A 53 8.95 -7.56 11.96
N LEU A 54 8.80 -8.04 10.72
CA LEU A 54 9.19 -7.31 9.51
C LEU A 54 8.27 -6.13 9.17
N LEU A 55 7.09 -5.98 9.82
CA LEU A 55 6.21 -4.82 9.67
C LEU A 55 6.49 -3.73 10.72
N THR A 56 6.80 -4.11 11.95
CA THR A 56 6.87 -3.17 13.09
C THR A 56 8.29 -2.91 13.58
N GLY A 57 9.25 -3.80 13.24
CA GLY A 57 10.59 -3.77 13.78
C GLY A 57 10.70 -4.20 15.26
N LEU A 58 9.58 -4.54 15.90
CA LEU A 58 9.56 -4.99 17.29
C LEU A 58 10.14 -6.40 17.43
N PRO A 59 10.71 -6.73 18.60
CA PRO A 59 11.21 -8.07 18.86
C PRO A 59 10.15 -9.14 18.61
N ALA A 60 10.52 -10.21 17.92
CA ALA A 60 9.66 -11.33 17.59
C ALA A 60 10.44 -12.65 17.66
N THR A 61 9.74 -13.75 17.77
CA THR A 61 10.33 -15.07 17.59
C THR A 61 10.63 -15.31 16.11
N GLU A 62 11.52 -16.24 15.79
CA GLU A 62 11.82 -16.61 14.40
C GLU A 62 10.56 -17.09 13.66
N GLU A 63 9.68 -17.82 14.33
CA GLU A 63 8.41 -18.26 13.77
C GLU A 63 7.50 -17.05 13.41
N GLU A 64 7.36 -16.07 14.30
CA GLU A 64 6.56 -14.87 14.05
C GLU A 64 7.16 -14.01 12.94
N ALA A 65 8.49 -13.85 12.95
CA ALA A 65 9.21 -13.04 11.96
C ALA A 65 9.23 -13.69 10.56
N SER A 66 9.05 -15.01 10.46
CA SER A 66 8.97 -15.70 9.17
C SER A 66 7.59 -15.68 8.55
N LYS A 67 6.53 -15.35 9.29
CA LYS A 67 5.16 -15.33 8.78
C LYS A 67 4.94 -14.20 7.78
N ARG A 68 4.30 -14.53 6.68
CA ARG A 68 3.83 -13.53 5.70
C ARG A 68 2.65 -12.78 6.28
N PRO A 69 2.62 -11.45 6.16
CA PRO A 69 1.46 -10.68 6.59
C PRO A 69 0.27 -10.91 5.67
N VAL A 70 -0.93 -10.66 6.19
CA VAL A 70 -2.14 -10.56 5.39
C VAL A 70 -2.45 -9.09 5.14
N GLY A 71 -2.58 -8.70 3.87
CA GLY A 71 -2.93 -7.35 3.45
C GLY A 71 -4.38 -7.29 3.01
N ILE A 72 -5.23 -6.54 3.72
CA ILE A 72 -6.67 -6.50 3.48
C ILE A 72 -7.11 -5.13 2.99
N MET A 73 -7.82 -5.11 1.84
CA MET A 73 -8.43 -3.88 1.32
C MET A 73 -9.65 -3.49 2.15
N ILE A 74 -9.56 -2.38 2.86
CA ILE A 74 -10.62 -1.85 3.75
C ILE A 74 -11.22 -0.58 3.15
N GLU A 75 -12.55 -0.49 3.20
CA GLU A 75 -13.28 0.69 2.78
C GLU A 75 -13.08 1.86 3.75
N ASN A 76 -12.89 3.07 3.19
CA ASN A 76 -12.80 4.29 3.98
C ASN A 76 -13.82 5.33 3.50
N THR A 77 -15.09 4.97 3.56
CA THR A 77 -16.21 5.91 3.34
C THR A 77 -17.04 6.04 4.63
N GLN A 78 -17.72 7.17 4.80
CA GLN A 78 -18.55 7.39 5.98
C GLN A 78 -19.64 6.31 6.15
N SER A 79 -20.16 5.78 5.04
CA SER A 79 -21.18 4.71 5.06
C SER A 79 -20.63 3.35 5.53
N ALA A 80 -19.32 3.20 5.58
CA ALA A 80 -18.64 1.99 6.04
C ALA A 80 -18.07 2.10 7.45
N MET A 81 -18.25 3.25 8.10
CA MET A 81 -17.78 3.45 9.48
C MET A 81 -18.73 2.87 10.52
N PRO A 82 -18.18 2.42 11.67
CA PRO A 82 -16.77 2.17 11.95
C PRO A 82 -16.21 0.98 11.14
N SER A 83 -14.90 0.99 10.85
CA SER A 83 -14.22 -0.20 10.29
C SER A 83 -14.10 -1.26 11.38
N TYR A 84 -14.05 -2.54 10.99
CA TYR A 84 -13.90 -3.65 11.93
C TYR A 84 -12.50 -4.24 11.84
N GLY A 85 -11.85 -4.39 12.98
CA GLY A 85 -10.51 -4.96 13.12
C GLY A 85 -9.39 -4.04 12.67
N ILE A 86 -9.67 -2.76 12.45
CA ILE A 86 -8.70 -1.81 11.89
C ILE A 86 -7.58 -1.46 12.88
N THR A 87 -7.84 -1.44 14.18
CA THR A 87 -6.86 -1.15 15.24
C THR A 87 -5.86 -2.28 15.48
N ARG A 88 -6.12 -3.47 14.92
CA ARG A 88 -5.20 -4.62 14.97
C ARG A 88 -4.19 -4.62 13.82
N ALA A 89 -4.34 -3.71 12.84
CA ALA A 89 -3.39 -3.61 11.75
C ALA A 89 -2.07 -3.00 12.24
N ASP A 90 -0.94 -3.62 11.85
CA ASP A 90 0.40 -3.12 12.16
C ASP A 90 0.76 -1.90 11.30
N VAL A 91 0.35 -1.92 10.03
CA VAL A 91 0.61 -0.84 9.07
C VAL A 91 -0.63 -0.61 8.21
N ILE A 92 -1.00 0.65 8.04
CA ILE A 92 -2.12 1.04 7.19
C ILE A 92 -1.65 2.03 6.12
N TYR A 93 -1.81 1.64 4.86
CA TYR A 93 -1.63 2.52 3.72
C TYR A 93 -2.97 3.11 3.30
N GLU A 94 -3.08 4.43 3.29
CA GLU A 94 -4.24 5.14 2.80
C GLU A 94 -3.93 5.81 1.47
N PHE A 95 -4.63 5.42 0.41
CA PHE A 95 -4.49 6.03 -0.91
C PHE A 95 -5.84 6.53 -1.45
N PRO A 96 -5.83 7.61 -2.24
CA PRO A 96 -7.01 8.06 -2.94
C PRO A 96 -7.44 7.05 -4.01
N VAL A 97 -8.75 6.96 -4.21
CA VAL A 97 -9.37 6.21 -5.29
C VAL A 97 -10.37 7.09 -6.02
N GLU A 98 -11.10 6.53 -6.99
CA GLU A 98 -12.09 7.29 -7.76
C GLU A 98 -13.18 7.91 -6.87
N GLY A 99 -13.75 9.01 -7.32
CA GLY A 99 -14.84 9.70 -6.60
C GLY A 99 -14.37 10.56 -5.43
N GLY A 100 -13.07 10.84 -5.32
CA GLY A 100 -12.52 11.70 -4.27
C GLY A 100 -12.54 11.09 -2.87
N ILE A 101 -12.66 9.76 -2.77
CA ILE A 101 -12.58 9.01 -1.52
C ILE A 101 -11.23 8.29 -1.41
N THR A 102 -10.96 7.72 -0.26
CA THR A 102 -9.77 6.89 -0.03
C THR A 102 -10.17 5.45 0.31
N ARG A 103 -9.19 4.56 0.28
CA ARG A 103 -9.25 3.21 0.84
C ARG A 103 -7.99 2.92 1.63
N PHE A 104 -8.07 1.91 2.48
CA PHE A 104 -6.94 1.38 3.21
C PHE A 104 -6.49 0.05 2.61
N LEU A 105 -5.18 -0.17 2.62
CA LEU A 105 -4.58 -1.48 2.70
C LEU A 105 -4.07 -1.63 4.13
N ALA A 106 -4.71 -2.48 4.90
CA ALA A 106 -4.33 -2.80 6.27
C ALA A 106 -3.51 -4.09 6.28
N LEU A 107 -2.30 -4.04 6.81
CA LEU A 107 -1.36 -5.14 6.89
C LEU A 107 -1.33 -5.68 8.33
N TYR A 108 -1.48 -6.98 8.46
CA TYR A 108 -1.54 -7.68 9.74
C TYR A 108 -0.47 -8.77 9.77
N SER A 109 0.47 -8.69 10.68
CA SER A 109 1.38 -9.80 11.00
C SER A 109 0.69 -10.86 11.86
N ASP A 110 -0.24 -10.44 12.72
CA ASP A 110 -1.12 -11.30 13.52
C ASP A 110 -2.58 -10.86 13.39
N TYR A 111 -3.37 -11.66 12.71
CA TYR A 111 -4.83 -11.49 12.59
C TYR A 111 -5.61 -12.57 13.33
N SER A 112 -4.93 -13.38 14.16
CA SER A 112 -5.55 -14.49 14.86
C SER A 112 -6.67 -14.04 15.81
N GLY A 113 -7.73 -14.84 15.91
CA GLY A 113 -8.85 -14.59 16.80
C GLY A 113 -9.71 -13.38 16.44
N MET A 114 -9.60 -12.87 15.21
CA MET A 114 -10.46 -11.78 14.73
C MET A 114 -11.73 -12.33 14.09
N ASP A 115 -12.86 -12.22 14.76
CA ASP A 115 -14.16 -12.71 14.28
C ASP A 115 -14.69 -11.88 13.09
N ARG A 116 -14.20 -10.65 12.94
CA ARG A 116 -14.66 -9.76 11.87
C ARG A 116 -13.57 -8.78 11.45
N ILE A 117 -13.31 -8.71 10.14
CA ILE A 117 -12.44 -7.72 9.48
C ILE A 117 -13.19 -7.15 8.28
N GLY A 118 -13.25 -5.84 8.16
CA GLY A 118 -13.94 -5.21 7.02
C GLY A 118 -14.39 -3.76 7.24
N SER A 119 -15.08 -3.17 6.28
CA SER A 119 -15.64 -3.75 5.04
C SER A 119 -14.60 -3.91 3.93
N ILE A 120 -14.56 -5.09 3.31
CA ILE A 120 -13.59 -5.39 2.24
C ILE A 120 -13.98 -4.70 0.94
N ARG A 121 -12.98 -4.19 0.20
CA ARG A 121 -13.20 -3.44 -1.04
C ARG A 121 -12.26 -3.81 -2.16
N SER A 122 -12.52 -3.20 -3.31
CA SER A 122 -11.77 -3.48 -4.54
C SER A 122 -10.36 -2.90 -4.51
N SER A 123 -9.44 -3.65 -5.09
CA SER A 123 -8.05 -3.29 -5.30
C SER A 123 -7.86 -2.19 -6.36
N ARG A 124 -6.68 -1.56 -6.32
CA ARG A 124 -6.06 -0.77 -7.38
C ARG A 124 -4.59 -1.17 -7.47
N GLU A 125 -3.94 -0.87 -8.58
CA GLU A 125 -2.56 -1.31 -8.84
C GLU A 125 -1.59 -0.94 -7.70
N TYR A 126 -1.64 0.29 -7.23
CA TYR A 126 -0.74 0.77 -6.16
C TYR A 126 -0.92 0.03 -4.83
N PHE A 127 -2.13 -0.41 -4.47
CA PHE A 127 -2.35 -1.28 -3.31
C PHE A 127 -1.77 -2.69 -3.54
N ALA A 128 -1.97 -3.24 -4.74
CA ALA A 128 -1.43 -4.54 -5.08
C ALA A 128 0.11 -4.52 -5.12
N TYR A 129 0.73 -3.47 -5.66
CA TYR A 129 2.18 -3.29 -5.60
C TYR A 129 2.69 -3.14 -4.16
N THR A 130 1.94 -2.45 -3.30
CA THR A 130 2.28 -2.38 -1.87
C THR A 130 2.22 -3.76 -1.23
N ALA A 131 1.17 -4.55 -1.50
CA ALA A 131 1.07 -5.92 -1.00
C ALA A 131 2.24 -6.81 -1.47
N ILE A 132 2.67 -6.67 -2.74
CA ILE A 132 3.85 -7.36 -3.29
C ILE A 132 5.12 -6.97 -2.51
N ALA A 133 5.31 -5.68 -2.24
CA ALA A 133 6.51 -5.20 -1.52
C ALA A 133 6.64 -5.82 -0.12
N TYR A 134 5.52 -6.13 0.52
CA TYR A 134 5.47 -6.79 1.82
C TYR A 134 5.39 -8.32 1.73
N ASP A 135 5.46 -8.90 0.53
CA ASP A 135 5.18 -10.33 0.30
C ASP A 135 3.89 -10.78 0.99
N ALA A 136 2.89 -9.90 1.03
CA ALA A 136 1.64 -10.14 1.73
C ALA A 136 0.71 -11.06 0.95
N ILE A 137 -0.06 -11.90 1.66
CA ILE A 137 -1.24 -12.58 1.10
C ILE A 137 -2.36 -11.54 1.00
N TYR A 138 -2.83 -11.27 -0.21
CA TYR A 138 -3.65 -10.11 -0.52
C TYR A 138 -5.14 -10.41 -0.59
N VAL A 139 -5.93 -9.83 0.33
CA VAL A 139 -7.39 -10.01 0.44
C VAL A 139 -8.13 -8.80 -0.09
N HIS A 140 -9.01 -8.99 -1.07
CA HIS A 140 -9.76 -7.90 -1.69
C HIS A 140 -11.07 -8.40 -2.33
N CYS A 141 -11.90 -7.50 -2.81
CA CYS A 141 -13.13 -7.83 -3.53
C CYS A 141 -13.19 -7.10 -4.87
N GLY A 142 -12.64 -7.73 -5.91
CA GLY A 142 -12.52 -7.15 -7.23
C GLY A 142 -11.39 -6.11 -7.34
N GLY A 143 -11.25 -5.52 -8.51
CA GLY A 143 -10.20 -4.54 -8.82
C GLY A 143 -10.53 -3.71 -10.05
N SER A 144 -9.67 -2.75 -10.38
CA SER A 144 -9.69 -2.11 -11.70
C SER A 144 -9.20 -3.08 -12.77
N ILE A 145 -9.50 -2.79 -14.02
CA ILE A 145 -9.07 -3.65 -15.12
C ILE A 145 -7.54 -3.68 -15.24
N GLU A 146 -6.90 -2.57 -14.94
CA GLU A 146 -5.45 -2.45 -14.92
C GLU A 146 -4.84 -3.34 -13.82
N THR A 147 -5.46 -3.37 -12.63
CA THR A 147 -5.02 -4.26 -11.54
C THR A 147 -5.04 -5.74 -11.96
N TYR A 148 -6.11 -6.17 -12.63
CA TYR A 148 -6.19 -7.54 -13.14
C TYR A 148 -5.14 -7.78 -14.20
N ASN A 149 -5.10 -6.98 -15.27
CA ASN A 149 -4.22 -7.21 -16.42
C ASN A 149 -2.73 -7.17 -16.06
N ASN A 150 -2.35 -6.28 -15.15
CA ASN A 150 -0.95 -5.99 -14.88
C ASN A 150 -0.38 -6.74 -13.67
N ILE A 151 -1.25 -7.27 -12.79
CA ILE A 151 -0.80 -7.85 -11.52
C ILE A 151 -1.49 -9.20 -11.23
N LEU A 152 -2.83 -9.21 -11.09
CA LEU A 152 -3.54 -10.36 -10.55
C LEU A 152 -3.58 -11.53 -11.53
N ASP A 153 -3.87 -11.29 -12.80
CA ASP A 153 -3.91 -12.33 -13.85
C ASP A 153 -2.49 -12.83 -14.20
N LEU A 154 -1.46 -12.06 -13.90
CA LEU A 154 -0.07 -12.47 -14.03
C LEU A 154 0.44 -13.27 -12.82
N GLY A 155 -0.35 -13.36 -11.74
CA GLY A 155 0.05 -14.09 -10.53
C GLY A 155 1.23 -13.46 -9.80
N LEU A 156 1.37 -12.12 -9.83
CA LEU A 156 2.48 -11.43 -9.19
C LEU A 156 2.29 -11.29 -7.66
N VAL A 157 1.10 -11.60 -7.16
CA VAL A 157 0.76 -11.60 -5.73
C VAL A 157 -0.20 -12.74 -5.45
N ASP A 158 -0.02 -13.43 -4.33
CA ASP A 158 -0.97 -14.39 -3.81
C ASP A 158 -2.23 -13.65 -3.37
N ASN A 159 -3.33 -13.80 -4.14
CA ASN A 159 -4.53 -13.01 -3.90
C ASN A 159 -5.78 -13.83 -3.60
N CYS A 160 -6.55 -13.38 -2.64
CA CYS A 160 -7.86 -13.88 -2.24
C CYS A 160 -8.93 -12.87 -2.69
N ASP A 161 -9.33 -12.95 -3.98
CA ASP A 161 -10.36 -12.10 -4.54
C ASP A 161 -11.76 -12.64 -4.25
N ALA A 162 -12.51 -11.98 -3.38
CA ALA A 162 -13.87 -12.35 -2.99
C ALA A 162 -14.91 -12.28 -4.14
N ARG A 163 -14.58 -11.70 -5.30
CA ARG A 163 -15.43 -11.75 -6.49
C ARG A 163 -15.32 -13.07 -7.24
N ILE A 164 -14.15 -13.69 -7.17
CA ILE A 164 -13.84 -14.89 -7.95
C ILE A 164 -13.85 -16.12 -7.06
N LYS A 165 -13.39 -15.97 -5.82
CA LYS A 165 -13.25 -17.04 -4.84
C LYS A 165 -14.34 -16.91 -3.78
N SER A 166 -15.04 -17.99 -3.49
CA SER A 166 -16.16 -17.99 -2.54
C SER A 166 -15.82 -18.76 -1.27
N GLY A 167 -16.59 -18.47 -0.21
CA GLY A 167 -16.58 -19.23 1.03
C GLY A 167 -15.64 -18.72 2.11
N PHE A 168 -15.09 -17.50 1.96
CA PHE A 168 -14.24 -16.88 2.96
C PHE A 168 -14.66 -15.44 3.31
N THR A 169 -15.78 -14.99 2.80
CA THR A 169 -16.36 -13.69 3.09
C THR A 169 -17.87 -13.81 3.26
N TYR A 170 -18.42 -12.91 4.07
CA TYR A 170 -19.86 -12.83 4.30
C TYR A 170 -20.34 -11.39 4.26
N ARG A 171 -21.67 -11.20 4.10
CA ARG A 171 -22.29 -9.89 4.20
C ARG A 171 -23.02 -9.77 5.53
N SER A 172 -22.58 -8.81 6.32
CA SER A 172 -23.23 -8.50 7.60
C SER A 172 -24.57 -7.77 7.38
N SER A 173 -25.47 -7.88 8.36
CA SER A 173 -26.81 -7.26 8.31
C SER A 173 -26.87 -5.84 8.89
N ASP A 174 -25.82 -5.38 9.56
CA ASP A 174 -25.73 -4.07 10.21
C ASP A 174 -25.62 -2.90 9.23
N ARG A 175 -25.27 -3.19 7.98
CA ARG A 175 -25.12 -2.21 6.89
C ARG A 175 -25.70 -2.71 5.59
N LYS A 176 -25.95 -1.76 4.69
CA LYS A 176 -26.38 -2.10 3.32
C LYS A 176 -25.18 -2.42 2.42
N SER A 177 -25.39 -3.33 1.49
CA SER A 177 -24.44 -3.52 0.37
C SER A 177 -24.24 -2.18 -0.36
N PRO A 178 -23.02 -1.87 -0.78
CA PRO A 178 -21.80 -2.69 -0.79
C PRO A 178 -20.91 -2.56 0.46
N HIS A 179 -21.33 -1.85 1.50
CA HIS A 179 -20.53 -1.43 2.67
C HIS A 179 -20.45 -2.48 3.80
N ASN A 180 -20.79 -3.72 3.52
CA ASN A 180 -21.01 -4.76 4.53
C ASN A 180 -20.30 -6.09 4.25
N LEU A 181 -19.31 -6.12 3.37
CA LEU A 181 -18.55 -7.35 3.11
C LEU A 181 -17.43 -7.49 4.14
N SER A 182 -17.42 -8.61 4.86
CA SER A 182 -16.43 -8.89 5.91
C SER A 182 -15.86 -10.29 5.76
N THR A 183 -14.78 -10.55 6.46
CA THR A 183 -14.14 -11.86 6.67
C THR A 183 -13.80 -12.03 8.14
N SER A 184 -13.28 -13.20 8.51
CA SER A 184 -12.72 -13.53 9.82
C SER A 184 -11.33 -14.14 9.67
N SER A 185 -10.60 -14.30 10.78
CA SER A 185 -9.33 -15.01 10.78
C SER A 185 -9.48 -16.45 10.27
N GLU A 186 -10.50 -17.18 10.73
CA GLU A 186 -10.78 -18.56 10.32
C GLU A 186 -11.08 -18.65 8.82
N ASP A 187 -11.84 -17.69 8.28
CA ASP A 187 -12.16 -17.62 6.85
C ASP A 187 -10.91 -17.36 5.99
N ILE A 188 -10.01 -16.49 6.48
CA ILE A 188 -8.73 -16.19 5.83
C ILE A 188 -7.85 -17.43 5.81
N ASP A 189 -7.68 -18.11 6.95
CA ASP A 189 -6.87 -19.33 7.05
C ASP A 189 -7.41 -20.42 6.11
N SER A 190 -8.74 -20.59 6.08
CA SER A 190 -9.41 -21.56 5.22
C SER A 190 -9.17 -21.28 3.72
N ILE A 191 -9.19 -20.02 3.29
CA ILE A 191 -8.94 -19.70 1.88
C ILE A 191 -7.47 -19.83 1.50
N ILE A 192 -6.56 -19.46 2.40
CA ILE A 192 -5.11 -19.63 2.21
C ILE A 192 -4.77 -21.13 2.02
N GLU A 193 -5.26 -21.97 2.92
CA GLU A 193 -5.09 -23.43 2.82
C GLU A 193 -5.66 -23.98 1.51
N LYS A 194 -6.88 -23.60 1.18
CA LYS A 194 -7.56 -24.03 -0.06
C LYS A 194 -6.83 -23.65 -1.33
N LEU A 195 -6.15 -22.49 -1.33
CA LEU A 195 -5.37 -22.00 -2.47
C LEU A 195 -3.93 -22.54 -2.48
N GLY A 196 -3.49 -23.13 -1.37
CA GLY A 196 -2.15 -23.67 -1.23
C GLY A 196 -1.06 -22.59 -1.17
N TYR A 197 -1.38 -21.40 -0.65
CA TYR A 197 -0.39 -20.33 -0.51
C TYR A 197 0.55 -20.61 0.63
N ALA A 198 1.84 -20.30 0.45
CA ALA A 198 2.81 -20.34 1.52
C ALA A 198 2.47 -19.29 2.58
N THR A 199 2.56 -19.67 3.86
CA THR A 199 2.29 -18.77 4.99
C THR A 199 3.56 -18.16 5.56
N GLU A 200 4.72 -18.61 5.11
CA GLU A 200 6.03 -18.11 5.48
C GLU A 200 6.70 -17.42 4.28
N HIS A 201 7.47 -16.40 4.57
CA HIS A 201 8.32 -15.73 3.59
C HIS A 201 9.37 -16.68 3.03
N ASP A 202 9.71 -16.49 1.75
CA ASP A 202 10.93 -17.08 1.21
C ASP A 202 12.16 -16.62 2.01
N ALA A 203 13.15 -17.48 2.13
CA ALA A 203 14.36 -17.19 2.91
C ALA A 203 15.13 -15.95 2.39
N SER A 204 14.95 -15.60 1.12
CA SER A 204 15.58 -14.44 0.50
C SER A 204 14.81 -13.13 0.74
N TYR A 205 13.60 -13.16 1.31
CA TYR A 205 12.85 -11.95 1.59
C TYR A 205 13.44 -11.20 2.78
N ALA A 206 13.93 -9.98 2.54
CA ALA A 206 14.62 -9.16 3.54
C ALA A 206 13.72 -8.16 4.30
N GLY A 207 12.42 -8.09 3.94
CA GLY A 207 11.49 -7.08 4.45
C GLY A 207 11.38 -5.85 3.54
N ALA A 208 10.25 -5.14 3.64
CA ALA A 208 10.01 -3.90 2.89
C ALA A 208 10.51 -2.65 3.62
N LEU A 209 10.75 -2.74 4.92
CA LEU A 209 11.16 -1.63 5.78
C LEU A 209 12.54 -1.89 6.36
N ASN A 210 13.31 -0.82 6.51
CA ASN A 210 14.60 -0.84 7.17
C ASN A 210 14.42 -0.29 8.60
N PHE A 211 14.68 -1.14 9.59
CA PHE A 211 14.65 -0.74 10.99
C PHE A 211 16.06 -0.52 11.53
N ASN A 212 16.20 0.39 12.49
CA ASN A 212 17.47 0.56 13.20
C ASN A 212 17.90 -0.75 13.88
N LYS A 213 19.19 -1.06 13.75
CA LYS A 213 19.76 -2.26 14.38
C LYS A 213 19.80 -2.15 15.90
N ASP A 214 19.97 -0.93 16.43
CA ASP A 214 20.02 -0.67 17.87
C ASP A 214 18.66 -0.15 18.34
N ASN A 215 17.96 -0.97 19.12
CA ASN A 215 16.68 -0.59 19.74
C ASN A 215 16.81 0.54 20.77
N ASP A 216 18.05 0.83 21.20
CA ASP A 216 18.36 1.84 22.23
C ASP A 216 18.61 3.24 21.63
N ASN A 217 18.67 3.37 20.30
CA ASN A 217 18.86 4.65 19.61
C ASN A 217 17.52 5.20 19.14
N GLU A 218 17.00 6.15 19.89
CA GLU A 218 15.89 6.96 19.44
C GLU A 218 16.30 7.77 18.20
N VAL A 219 15.56 7.61 17.10
CA VAL A 219 15.76 8.44 15.90
C VAL A 219 14.91 9.67 16.05
N THR A 220 15.58 10.79 16.34
CA THR A 220 14.93 12.11 16.36
C THR A 220 15.22 12.87 15.06
N LEU A 221 14.30 13.74 14.67
CA LEU A 221 14.53 14.68 13.59
C LEU A 221 15.22 15.92 14.18
N ASP A 222 16.50 16.14 13.84
CA ASP A 222 17.29 17.25 14.39
C ASP A 222 16.64 18.63 14.13
N ASP A 223 15.90 18.76 13.00
CA ASP A 223 15.19 19.98 12.60
C ASP A 223 13.65 19.81 12.72
N GLY A 224 13.17 18.82 13.48
CA GLY A 224 11.74 18.56 13.70
C GLY A 224 11.13 19.57 14.67
N GLU A 225 9.86 19.89 14.46
CA GLU A 225 9.05 20.67 15.40
C GLU A 225 7.95 19.76 16.00
N ASP A 226 7.67 19.94 17.28
CA ASP A 226 6.58 19.21 17.95
C ASP A 226 5.23 19.65 17.38
N ALA A 227 4.46 18.68 16.92
CA ALA A 227 3.12 18.92 16.37
C ALA A 227 2.03 18.32 17.27
N ALA A 228 1.21 19.17 17.88
CA ALA A 228 0.05 18.73 18.63
C ALA A 228 -1.06 18.18 17.71
N VAL A 229 -1.15 18.65 16.47
CA VAL A 229 -2.12 18.21 15.44
C VAL A 229 -1.44 18.11 14.09
N VAL A 230 -1.58 16.98 13.44
CA VAL A 230 -1.12 16.75 12.07
C VAL A 230 -2.32 16.59 11.14
N VAL A 231 -2.40 17.41 10.08
CA VAL A 231 -3.41 17.30 9.04
C VAL A 231 -2.77 16.63 7.82
N ALA A 232 -3.16 15.40 7.53
CA ALA A 232 -2.52 14.62 6.48
C ALA A 232 -2.77 15.18 5.08
N TYR A 233 -4.02 15.54 4.75
CA TYR A 233 -4.39 16.20 3.49
C TYR A 233 -5.81 16.79 3.55
N GLN A 234 -6.13 17.70 2.60
CA GLN A 234 -7.39 18.44 2.61
C GLN A 234 -8.53 17.76 1.82
N ALA A 235 -8.26 16.63 1.16
CA ALA A 235 -9.28 15.87 0.45
C ALA A 235 -10.21 15.13 1.44
N HIS A 236 -11.39 14.75 0.96
CA HIS A 236 -12.28 13.90 1.74
C HIS A 236 -11.64 12.50 1.91
N PRO A 237 -11.54 11.93 3.12
CA PRO A 237 -12.27 12.20 4.37
C PRO A 237 -11.68 13.28 5.29
N LYS A 238 -10.67 14.01 4.87
CA LYS A 238 -9.95 15.02 5.66
C LYS A 238 -9.41 14.46 6.97
N PRO A 239 -8.51 13.48 6.91
CA PRO A 239 -7.98 12.88 8.12
C PRO A 239 -7.02 13.85 8.83
N TRP A 240 -7.08 13.84 10.15
CA TRP A 240 -6.10 14.50 10.99
C TRP A 240 -5.78 13.63 12.20
N PHE A 241 -4.66 13.93 12.85
CA PHE A 241 -4.15 13.21 14.00
C PHE A 241 -3.93 14.19 15.13
N VAL A 242 -4.28 13.78 16.35
CA VAL A 242 -4.11 14.57 17.57
C VAL A 242 -3.20 13.81 18.51
N TYR A 243 -2.11 14.48 18.92
CA TYR A 243 -1.16 13.91 19.87
C TYR A 243 -1.77 13.83 21.27
N ASN A 244 -1.56 12.70 21.93
CA ASN A 244 -1.92 12.49 23.32
C ASN A 244 -0.63 12.36 24.16
N GLU A 245 -0.41 13.31 25.06
CA GLU A 245 0.77 13.37 25.92
C GLU A 245 0.84 12.23 26.95
N GLU A 246 -0.30 11.59 27.28
CA GLU A 246 -0.35 10.54 28.29
C GLU A 246 0.29 9.24 27.82
N ASP A 247 0.16 8.92 26.53
CA ASP A 247 0.65 7.67 25.94
C ASP A 247 1.64 7.87 24.77
N GLY A 248 1.83 9.12 24.33
CA GLY A 248 2.75 9.47 23.26
C GLY A 248 2.26 9.10 21.86
N LEU A 249 0.98 8.86 21.67
CA LEU A 249 0.39 8.42 20.41
C LEU A 249 -0.35 9.55 19.69
N TYR A 250 -0.49 9.42 18.37
CA TYR A 250 -1.29 10.29 17.52
C TYR A 250 -2.60 9.60 17.15
N TYR A 251 -3.71 10.05 17.77
CA TYR A 251 -5.03 9.51 17.53
C TYR A 251 -5.69 10.08 16.29
N ARG A 252 -6.20 9.18 15.45
CA ARG A 252 -6.74 9.52 14.13
C ARG A 252 -8.21 9.93 14.21
N TYR A 253 -8.53 10.98 13.44
CA TYR A 253 -9.88 11.51 13.21
C TYR A 253 -10.17 11.58 11.73
N GLN A 254 -11.44 11.43 11.35
CA GLN A 254 -11.93 11.64 10.00
C GLN A 254 -13.44 11.90 10.00
N PHE A 255 -13.96 12.51 8.94
CA PHE A 255 -15.36 12.89 8.81
C PHE A 255 -15.89 13.75 9.98
N GLY A 256 -15.04 14.43 10.71
CA GLY A 256 -15.39 15.26 11.86
C GLY A 256 -15.41 14.53 13.20
N GLU A 257 -15.10 13.21 13.24
CA GLU A 257 -15.23 12.35 14.42
C GLU A 257 -13.95 11.53 14.65
N PRO A 258 -13.72 11.03 15.88
CA PRO A 258 -12.69 10.02 16.12
C PRO A 258 -12.89 8.80 15.23
N GLN A 259 -11.84 8.26 14.64
CA GLN A 259 -11.92 6.97 13.97
C GLN A 259 -11.79 5.86 15.01
N VAL A 260 -12.82 5.03 15.11
CA VAL A 260 -12.85 3.92 16.07
C VAL A 260 -13.00 2.58 15.36
N ASP A 261 -12.55 1.51 16.04
CA ASP A 261 -12.83 0.14 15.64
C ASP A 261 -14.26 -0.25 16.02
N GLY A 262 -14.93 -0.93 15.10
CA GLY A 262 -16.30 -1.39 15.33
C GLY A 262 -16.40 -2.64 16.21
N ILE A 263 -15.28 -3.27 16.57
CA ILE A 263 -15.25 -4.45 17.44
C ILE A 263 -15.41 -4.03 18.91
N ASP A 264 -14.59 -3.09 19.36
CA ASP A 264 -14.46 -2.73 20.77
C ASP A 264 -14.57 -1.23 21.06
N GLY A 265 -14.65 -0.40 20.01
CA GLY A 265 -14.73 1.06 20.13
C GLY A 265 -13.39 1.73 20.41
N SER A 266 -12.26 1.00 20.38
CA SER A 266 -10.93 1.58 20.52
C SER A 266 -10.62 2.54 19.39
N GLN A 267 -9.97 3.68 19.70
CA GLN A 267 -9.61 4.67 18.69
C GLN A 267 -8.33 4.26 17.96
N VAL A 268 -8.30 4.52 16.66
CA VAL A 268 -7.11 4.31 15.82
C VAL A 268 -6.03 5.32 16.21
N ALA A 269 -4.84 4.83 16.52
CA ALA A 269 -3.64 5.61 16.85
C ALA A 269 -2.47 5.26 15.93
#